data_60ccc42174f00964240b6a9dac15ef57
#
_entry.id   60ccc42174f00964240b6a9dac15ef57
#
_cell.length_a   1.000
_cell.length_b   1.000
_cell.length_c   1.000
_cell.angle_alpha   90.00
_cell.angle_beta   90.00
_cell.angle_gamma   90.00
#
_symmetry.space_group_name_H-M   'P 1'
#
loop_
_entity.id
_entity.type
_entity.pdbx_description
1 polymer ?
#
loop_
_entity_poly.entity_id
_entity_poly.type
_entity_poly.pdbx_seq_one_letter_code
_entity_poly.pdbx_strand_id
1 'polypeptide(L)'
;MGGRIKLGQKLIINKYLGAEIIENNEGVWQISFNQNYQYIIENLDKIGQTPLPPYIKREKKNNQDLIDYQTVYADNKKIGSAAAPTAGLHFTEKLLADIKSKGIEILEGTLHVGLGTFLPIKTDNILKHNMHSEDIEISTLVINKL
;
A
#
# COMPACT_ATOMS: atom_id res chain seq x y z
N MET A 1 14.28 -8.85 19.10
CA MET A 1 13.80 -10.26 19.12
C MET A 1 12.35 -10.25 18.67
N GLY A 2 12.06 -10.67 17.43
CA GLY A 2 10.69 -10.80 16.94
C GLY A 2 10.08 -12.10 17.49
N GLY A 3 9.15 -11.99 18.42
CA GLY A 3 8.40 -13.13 18.90
C GLY A 3 7.57 -13.75 17.77
N ARG A 4 7.36 -15.06 17.79
CA ARG A 4 6.50 -15.77 16.85
C ARG A 4 5.06 -15.31 17.08
N ILE A 5 4.41 -14.75 16.06
CA ILE A 5 2.99 -14.36 16.12
C ILE A 5 2.13 -15.60 16.34
N LYS A 6 1.10 -15.50 17.21
CA LYS A 6 0.20 -16.62 17.57
C LYS A 6 -1.26 -16.17 17.45
N LEU A 7 -2.15 -17.11 17.11
CA LEU A 7 -3.60 -16.90 17.21
C LEU A 7 -4.00 -16.54 18.65
N GLY A 8 -4.93 -15.62 18.79
CA GLY A 8 -5.38 -15.11 20.08
C GLY A 8 -4.40 -14.13 20.74
N GLN A 9 -3.27 -13.82 20.09
CA GLN A 9 -2.32 -12.85 20.63
C GLN A 9 -2.91 -11.45 20.60
N LYS A 10 -2.90 -10.78 21.78
CA LYS A 10 -3.34 -9.39 21.90
C LYS A 10 -2.17 -8.44 21.64
N LEU A 11 -2.46 -7.42 20.87
CA LEU A 11 -1.53 -6.35 20.52
C LEU A 11 -2.03 -5.04 21.14
N ILE A 12 -1.15 -4.33 21.80
CA ILE A 12 -1.42 -2.99 22.34
C ILE A 12 -0.73 -1.99 21.43
N ILE A 13 -1.51 -1.19 20.71
CA ILE A 13 -1.00 -0.19 19.76
C ILE A 13 -0.80 1.14 20.50
N ASN A 14 -1.81 1.56 21.25
CA ASN A 14 -1.73 2.72 22.15
C ASN A 14 -2.74 2.55 23.30
N LYS A 15 -2.92 3.58 24.12
CA LYS A 15 -3.83 3.56 25.29
C LYS A 15 -5.28 3.19 24.93
N TYR A 16 -5.75 3.50 23.73
CA TYR A 16 -7.14 3.35 23.31
C TYR A 16 -7.33 2.30 22.22
N LEU A 17 -6.27 1.93 21.51
CA LEU A 17 -6.31 1.01 20.38
C LEU A 17 -5.52 -0.25 20.69
N GLY A 18 -6.20 -1.37 20.67
CA GLY A 18 -5.65 -2.70 20.72
C GLY A 18 -6.20 -3.54 19.56
N ALA A 19 -5.56 -4.66 19.32
CA ALA A 19 -6.00 -5.64 18.31
C ALA A 19 -5.74 -7.05 18.82
N GLU A 20 -6.42 -8.02 18.22
CA GLU A 20 -6.24 -9.45 18.46
C GLU A 20 -6.02 -10.17 17.13
N ILE A 21 -5.08 -11.10 17.13
CA ILE A 21 -4.81 -11.98 15.98
C ILE A 21 -5.89 -13.04 15.93
N ILE A 22 -6.73 -13.05 14.91
CA ILE A 22 -7.88 -13.96 14.81
C ILE A 22 -7.69 -15.09 13.79
N GLU A 23 -6.86 -14.90 12.76
CA GLU A 23 -6.66 -15.89 11.73
C GLU A 23 -5.31 -15.74 11.04
N ASN A 24 -4.84 -16.83 10.41
CA ASN A 24 -3.66 -16.81 9.52
C ASN A 24 -3.97 -17.57 8.25
N ASN A 25 -3.99 -16.87 7.13
CA ASN A 25 -4.19 -17.43 5.81
C ASN A 25 -2.89 -17.32 5.00
N GLU A 26 -2.10 -18.38 4.96
CA GLU A 26 -0.86 -18.52 4.18
C GLU A 26 0.19 -17.42 4.43
N GLY A 27 0.21 -16.87 5.65
CA GLY A 27 1.14 -15.81 6.04
C GLY A 27 0.52 -14.41 6.07
N VAL A 28 -0.72 -14.27 5.64
CA VAL A 28 -1.54 -13.08 5.85
C VAL A 28 -2.33 -13.25 7.15
N TRP A 29 -2.10 -12.34 8.09
CA TRP A 29 -2.75 -12.38 9.40
C TRP A 29 -3.97 -11.48 9.41
N GLN A 30 -5.10 -12.06 9.81
CA GLN A 30 -6.31 -11.29 10.08
C GLN A 30 -6.28 -10.82 11.52
N ILE A 31 -6.57 -9.53 11.72
CA ILE A 31 -6.58 -8.89 13.02
C ILE A 31 -7.94 -8.23 13.28
N SER A 32 -8.42 -8.33 14.50
CA SER A 32 -9.63 -7.66 14.95
C SER A 32 -9.24 -6.52 15.90
N PHE A 33 -9.71 -5.32 15.61
CA PHE A 33 -9.47 -4.16 16.46
C PHE A 33 -10.58 -4.00 17.50
N ASN A 34 -10.23 -3.42 18.66
CA ASN A 34 -11.19 -3.06 19.72
C ASN A 34 -11.90 -1.73 19.45
N GLN A 35 -11.64 -1.09 18.32
CA GLN A 35 -12.25 0.16 17.87
C GLN A 35 -12.95 -0.05 16.51
N ASN A 36 -13.91 0.82 16.19
CA ASN A 36 -14.60 0.78 14.92
C ASN A 36 -13.72 1.31 13.75
N TYR A 37 -14.15 1.01 12.54
CA TYR A 37 -13.45 1.40 11.31
C TYR A 37 -13.17 2.92 11.23
N GLN A 38 -14.18 3.74 11.57
CA GLN A 38 -14.06 5.20 11.51
C GLN A 38 -12.94 5.72 12.43
N TYR A 39 -12.87 5.23 13.68
CA TYR A 39 -11.81 5.58 14.60
C TYR A 39 -10.42 5.21 14.07
N ILE A 40 -10.30 4.02 13.45
CA ILE A 40 -9.03 3.54 12.90
C ILE A 40 -8.57 4.46 11.78
N ILE A 41 -9.43 4.76 10.80
CA ILE A 41 -9.10 5.62 9.65
C ILE A 41 -8.69 7.02 10.08
N GLU A 42 -9.45 7.65 10.99
CA GLU A 42 -9.16 9.01 11.49
C GLU A 42 -7.83 9.13 12.26
N ASN A 43 -7.34 8.01 12.78
CA ASN A 43 -6.11 7.98 13.56
C ASN A 43 -4.96 7.23 12.88
N LEU A 44 -5.18 6.66 11.70
CA LEU A 44 -4.20 5.81 11.01
C LEU A 44 -2.87 6.53 10.80
N ASP A 45 -2.89 7.78 10.34
CA ASP A 45 -1.69 8.58 10.08
C ASP A 45 -0.88 8.89 11.35
N LYS A 46 -1.57 8.95 12.51
CA LYS A 46 -0.92 9.19 13.81
C LYS A 46 -0.25 7.94 14.37
N ILE A 47 -0.88 6.78 14.19
CA ILE A 47 -0.45 5.51 14.77
C ILE A 47 0.36 4.65 13.82
N GLY A 48 0.09 4.75 12.52
CA GLY A 48 0.74 3.99 11.47
C GLY A 48 2.09 4.57 11.02
N GLN A 49 2.73 3.81 10.16
CA GLN A 49 3.91 4.25 9.40
C GLN A 49 3.68 3.86 7.95
N THR A 50 4.21 4.66 7.02
CA THR A 50 4.20 4.32 5.60
C THR A 50 4.92 2.98 5.40
N PRO A 51 4.28 1.98 4.79
CA PRO A 51 4.95 0.73 4.45
C PRO A 51 5.97 1.00 3.34
N LEU A 52 7.25 0.96 3.69
CA LEU A 52 8.33 1.15 2.74
C LEU A 52 8.90 -0.20 2.28
N PRO A 53 9.42 -0.29 1.04
CA PRO A 53 10.15 -1.47 0.60
C PRO A 53 11.31 -1.81 1.55
N PRO A 54 11.64 -3.10 1.73
CA PRO A 54 12.63 -3.56 2.73
C PRO A 54 14.04 -2.97 2.56
N TYR A 55 14.39 -2.47 1.36
CA TYR A 55 15.69 -1.84 1.10
C TYR A 55 15.77 -0.39 1.60
N ILE A 56 14.62 0.24 1.88
CA ILE A 56 14.55 1.58 2.50
C ILE A 56 14.50 1.40 4.01
N LYS A 57 15.64 1.54 4.65
CA LYS A 57 15.74 1.40 6.11
C LYS A 57 15.41 2.72 6.79
N ARG A 58 14.60 2.66 7.85
CA ARG A 58 14.29 3.80 8.73
C ARG A 58 14.53 3.37 10.17
N GLU A 59 15.33 4.14 10.89
CA GLU A 59 15.55 3.93 12.33
C GLU A 59 14.38 4.48 13.16
N LYS A 60 13.72 5.53 12.64
CA LYS A 60 12.58 6.20 13.30
C LYS A 60 11.52 6.52 12.26
N LYS A 61 10.27 6.67 12.73
CA LYS A 61 9.17 7.18 11.92
C LYS A 61 9.56 8.53 11.32
N ASN A 62 9.38 8.66 10.00
CA ASN A 62 9.55 9.91 9.28
C ASN A 62 8.22 10.25 8.58
N ASN A 63 7.58 11.32 9.01
CA ASN A 63 6.31 11.74 8.42
C ASN A 63 6.47 12.21 6.96
N GLN A 64 7.68 12.58 6.55
CA GLN A 64 7.98 12.94 5.17
C GLN A 64 7.80 11.75 4.22
N ASP A 65 7.95 10.51 4.71
CA ASP A 65 7.76 9.30 3.91
C ASP A 65 6.32 9.20 3.34
N LEU A 66 5.32 9.77 4.01
CA LEU A 66 3.94 9.84 3.47
C LEU A 66 3.86 10.65 2.17
N ILE A 67 4.71 11.66 2.04
CA ILE A 67 4.77 12.53 0.87
C ILE A 67 5.73 11.96 -0.17
N ASP A 68 6.94 11.60 0.24
CA ASP A 68 8.01 11.18 -0.66
C ASP A 68 7.76 9.81 -1.27
N TYR A 69 7.01 8.93 -0.56
CA TYR A 69 6.63 7.60 -1.05
C TYR A 69 5.22 7.58 -1.63
N GLN A 70 4.87 8.63 -2.38
CA GLN A 70 3.61 8.73 -3.12
C GLN A 70 3.85 9.47 -4.45
N THR A 71 3.11 9.10 -5.50
CA THR A 71 3.17 9.80 -6.78
C THR A 71 2.34 11.08 -6.74
N VAL A 72 2.76 12.09 -7.53
CA VAL A 72 2.03 13.38 -7.64
C VAL A 72 0.64 13.25 -8.27
N TYR A 73 0.36 12.12 -8.92
CA TYR A 73 -0.93 11.83 -9.57
C TYR A 73 -1.79 10.83 -8.78
N ALA A 74 -1.43 10.51 -7.53
CA ALA A 74 -2.25 9.64 -6.70
C ALA A 74 -3.59 10.31 -6.35
N ASP A 75 -4.68 9.56 -6.46
CA ASP A 75 -6.01 10.01 -6.08
C ASP A 75 -6.32 9.65 -4.62
N ASN A 76 -6.35 10.64 -3.75
CA ASN A 76 -6.66 10.48 -2.33
C ASN A 76 -8.09 9.95 -2.05
N LYS A 77 -8.97 9.92 -3.06
CA LYS A 77 -10.31 9.32 -2.96
C LYS A 77 -10.27 7.80 -3.20
N LYS A 78 -9.19 7.30 -3.78
CA LYS A 78 -8.99 5.88 -4.13
C LYS A 78 -7.92 5.24 -3.25
N ILE A 79 -8.12 5.32 -1.95
CA ILE A 79 -7.22 4.71 -0.96
C ILE A 79 -7.41 3.19 -0.99
N GLY A 80 -6.31 2.43 -1.01
CA GLY A 80 -6.37 0.96 -1.00
C GLY A 80 -5.05 0.25 -1.31
N SER A 81 -4.05 0.99 -1.80
CA SER A 81 -2.74 0.42 -2.10
C SER A 81 -1.87 0.26 -0.86
N ALA A 82 -1.17 -0.87 -0.77
CA ALA A 82 -0.15 -1.10 0.26
C ALA A 82 1.22 -0.51 -0.12
N ALA A 83 1.46 -0.20 -1.41
CA ALA A 83 2.71 0.36 -1.90
C ALA A 83 2.46 1.40 -2.98
N ALA A 84 3.36 2.38 -3.11
CA ALA A 84 3.35 3.32 -4.21
C ALA A 84 3.94 2.67 -5.49
N PRO A 85 3.47 3.06 -6.70
CA PRO A 85 4.08 2.65 -7.95
C PRO A 85 5.42 3.36 -8.13
N THR A 86 6.49 2.77 -7.61
CA THR A 86 7.82 3.40 -7.49
C THR A 86 8.39 3.89 -8.81
N ALA A 87 8.04 3.26 -9.94
CA ALA A 87 8.40 3.73 -11.28
C ALA A 87 7.83 5.12 -11.59
N GLY A 88 6.78 5.55 -10.92
CA GLY A 88 6.15 6.86 -11.10
C GLY A 88 6.68 7.97 -10.19
N LEU A 89 7.53 7.66 -9.20
CA LEU A 89 8.01 8.64 -8.21
C LEU A 89 8.88 9.76 -8.81
N HIS A 90 9.45 9.56 -10.00
CA HIS A 90 10.24 10.59 -10.70
C HIS A 90 9.38 11.66 -11.38
N PHE A 91 8.07 11.42 -11.55
CA PHE A 91 7.19 12.44 -12.12
C PHE A 91 6.97 13.58 -11.14
N THR A 92 6.94 14.79 -11.68
CA THR A 92 6.54 16.01 -10.99
C THR A 92 5.33 16.62 -11.70
N GLU A 93 4.56 17.44 -11.00
CA GLU A 93 3.46 18.20 -11.62
C GLU A 93 3.95 19.02 -12.81
N LYS A 94 5.15 19.64 -12.69
CA LYS A 94 5.78 20.38 -13.79
C LYS A 94 6.04 19.49 -15.00
N LEU A 95 6.61 18.30 -14.80
CA LEU A 95 6.87 17.35 -15.90
C LEU A 95 5.58 16.93 -16.60
N LEU A 96 4.51 16.65 -15.83
CA LEU A 96 3.20 16.31 -16.38
C LEU A 96 2.60 17.47 -17.17
N ALA A 97 2.74 18.71 -16.69
CA ALA A 97 2.31 19.90 -17.40
C ALA A 97 3.11 20.10 -18.70
N ASP A 98 4.44 19.92 -18.67
CA ASP A 98 5.31 20.02 -19.83
C ASP A 98 4.95 18.95 -20.92
N ILE A 99 4.61 17.73 -20.51
CA ILE A 99 4.12 16.65 -21.39
C ILE A 99 2.82 17.08 -22.08
N LYS A 100 1.84 17.56 -21.30
CA LYS A 100 0.55 18.03 -21.83
C LYS A 100 0.72 19.22 -22.78
N SER A 101 1.64 20.14 -22.50
CA SER A 101 1.89 21.31 -23.36
C SER A 101 2.46 20.94 -24.74
N LYS A 102 3.08 19.77 -24.85
CA LYS A 102 3.56 19.20 -26.13
C LYS A 102 2.48 18.45 -26.91
N GLY A 103 1.21 18.50 -26.47
CA GLY A 103 0.10 17.81 -27.12
C GLY A 103 0.04 16.32 -26.86
N ILE A 104 0.83 15.82 -25.89
CA ILE A 104 0.79 14.42 -25.48
C ILE A 104 -0.36 14.23 -24.50
N GLU A 105 -1.29 13.33 -24.84
CA GLU A 105 -2.41 13.00 -23.96
C GLU A 105 -1.94 12.08 -22.82
N ILE A 106 -2.42 12.34 -21.61
CA ILE A 106 -2.18 11.50 -20.43
C ILE A 106 -3.49 10.79 -20.12
N LEU A 107 -3.46 9.45 -20.15
CA LEU A 107 -4.57 8.60 -19.76
C LEU A 107 -4.28 8.01 -18.39
N GLU A 108 -5.30 7.93 -17.54
CA GLU A 108 -5.18 7.53 -16.15
C GLU A 108 -5.93 6.23 -15.89
N GLY A 109 -5.29 5.31 -15.19
CA GLY A 109 -5.88 4.12 -14.60
C GLY A 109 -5.52 4.03 -13.12
N THR A 110 -6.35 3.35 -12.34
CA THR A 110 -6.08 3.11 -10.91
C THR A 110 -5.63 1.67 -10.72
N LEU A 111 -4.49 1.48 -10.06
CA LEU A 111 -4.00 0.19 -9.63
C LEU A 111 -3.95 0.17 -8.10
N HIS A 112 -4.60 -0.80 -7.48
CA HIS A 112 -4.50 -1.06 -6.06
C HIS A 112 -3.44 -2.13 -5.80
N VAL A 113 -2.23 -1.68 -5.46
CA VAL A 113 -1.10 -2.56 -5.18
C VAL A 113 -1.33 -3.30 -3.86
N GLY A 114 -1.44 -4.62 -3.91
CA GLY A 114 -1.74 -5.46 -2.75
C GLY A 114 -0.51 -5.74 -1.87
N LEU A 115 -0.77 -6.35 -0.70
CA LEU A 115 0.28 -6.79 0.24
C LEU A 115 1.25 -7.81 -0.36
N GLY A 116 0.82 -8.53 -1.40
CA GLY A 116 1.63 -9.52 -2.10
C GLY A 116 2.95 -8.98 -2.65
N THR A 117 3.00 -7.67 -2.98
CA THR A 117 4.22 -7.02 -3.49
C THR A 117 5.40 -7.03 -2.49
N PHE A 118 5.12 -7.19 -1.19
CA PHE A 118 6.14 -7.29 -0.13
C PHE A 118 6.45 -8.74 0.27
N LEU A 119 5.73 -9.72 -0.27
CA LEU A 119 5.94 -11.12 0.09
C LEU A 119 7.16 -11.69 -0.64
N PRO A 120 8.06 -12.38 0.08
CA PRO A 120 9.20 -13.04 -0.56
C PRO A 120 8.75 -14.27 -1.34
N ILE A 121 9.41 -14.56 -2.46
CA ILE A 121 9.25 -15.83 -3.17
C ILE A 121 9.79 -16.96 -2.28
N LYS A 122 8.94 -17.96 -1.98
CA LYS A 122 9.24 -19.06 -1.06
C LYS A 122 9.43 -20.41 -1.75
N THR A 123 9.47 -20.44 -3.07
CA THR A 123 9.59 -21.67 -3.86
C THR A 123 10.68 -21.53 -4.91
N ASP A 124 11.48 -22.60 -5.09
CA ASP A 124 12.49 -22.66 -6.16
C ASP A 124 11.88 -23.00 -7.53
N ASN A 125 10.64 -23.48 -7.55
CA ASN A 125 9.93 -23.80 -8.79
C ASN A 125 8.89 -22.73 -9.09
N ILE A 126 9.11 -22.00 -10.18
CA ILE A 126 8.24 -20.90 -10.61
C ILE A 126 6.78 -21.36 -10.86
N LEU A 127 6.57 -22.60 -11.30
CA LEU A 127 5.23 -23.15 -11.54
C LEU A 127 4.46 -23.44 -10.24
N LYS A 128 5.16 -23.46 -9.10
CA LYS A 128 4.56 -23.63 -7.78
C LYS A 128 4.41 -22.32 -7.03
N HIS A 129 4.86 -21.22 -7.63
CA HIS A 129 4.70 -19.90 -7.04
C HIS A 129 3.26 -19.44 -7.18
N ASN A 130 2.63 -19.15 -6.04
CA ASN A 130 1.29 -18.57 -6.02
C ASN A 130 1.40 -17.07 -6.26
N MET A 131 1.08 -16.63 -7.49
CA MET A 131 1.08 -15.21 -7.84
C MET A 131 -0.12 -14.52 -7.18
N HIS A 132 0.15 -13.39 -6.53
CA HIS A 132 -0.92 -12.52 -6.04
C HIS A 132 -1.59 -11.79 -7.19
N SER A 133 -2.85 -11.42 -7.00
CA SER A 133 -3.62 -10.56 -7.90
C SER A 133 -3.65 -9.13 -7.34
N GLU A 134 -3.84 -8.18 -8.24
CA GLU A 134 -4.05 -6.78 -7.91
C GLU A 134 -5.29 -6.27 -8.62
N ASP A 135 -6.00 -5.34 -7.98
CA ASP A 135 -7.22 -4.75 -8.55
C ASP A 135 -6.86 -3.54 -9.41
N ILE A 136 -7.39 -3.51 -10.64
CA ILE A 136 -7.20 -2.41 -11.58
C ILE A 136 -8.55 -1.82 -12.00
N GLU A 137 -8.63 -0.50 -12.04
CA GLU A 137 -9.78 0.23 -12.57
C GLU A 137 -9.36 1.05 -13.80
N ILE A 138 -9.99 0.77 -14.94
CA ILE A 138 -9.80 1.52 -16.18
C ILE A 138 -11.16 1.97 -16.70
N SER A 139 -11.32 3.27 -16.97
CA SER A 139 -12.56 3.78 -17.51
C SER A 139 -12.76 3.37 -18.97
N THR A 140 -14.03 3.26 -19.40
CA THR A 140 -14.37 2.98 -20.81
C THR A 140 -13.79 4.03 -21.76
N LEU A 141 -13.66 5.27 -21.30
CA LEU A 141 -13.04 6.34 -22.11
C LEU A 141 -11.57 6.05 -22.39
N VAL A 142 -10.83 5.56 -21.40
CA VAL A 142 -9.41 5.16 -21.58
C VAL A 142 -9.33 3.97 -22.51
N ILE A 143 -10.17 2.94 -22.31
CA ILE A 143 -10.18 1.73 -23.16
C ILE A 143 -10.44 2.09 -24.64
N ASN A 144 -11.35 3.05 -24.90
CA ASN A 144 -11.68 3.45 -26.27
C ASN A 144 -10.58 4.30 -26.95
N LYS A 145 -9.59 4.76 -26.20
CA LYS A 145 -8.45 5.55 -26.70
C LYS A 145 -7.18 4.73 -26.90
N LEU A 146 -7.14 3.52 -26.37
CA LEU A 146 -6.05 2.55 -26.55
C LEU A 146 -6.24 1.74 -27.81
#